data_9fb2822b3e92aaaa1ad0422dbe511c90
#
_entry.id   9fb2822b3e92aaaa1ad0422dbe511c90
#
_cell.length_a   1.000
_cell.length_b   1.000
_cell.length_c   1.000
_cell.angle_alpha   90.00
_cell.angle_beta   90.00
_cell.angle_gamma   90.00
#
_symmetry.space_group_name_H-M   'P 1'
#
loop_
_entity.id
_entity.type
_entity.pdbx_description
1 polymer ?
#
loop_
_entity_poly.entity_id
_entity_poly.type
_entity_poly.pdbx_seq_one_letter_code
_entity_poly.pdbx_strand_id
1 'polypeptide(L)'
;FLDLFPCDAMFGMHNAPGKPAGKFMAVPGAAMSSSDSAIVTVSGKGGHGAMPHASVDPVVAAASIVMALQTIVARNVPPLEVGIVTVGAIHAGEAPNVIPDTAELRLTVRAFRPEVRDLLERRIVEIAQAQAAVFGATATVDYQRRYPVLYNHPEQTALCEQVVRDWLGDDGLMPERAPVTGSEDFAFFLEKVPG
;
A
#
# COMPACT_ATOMS: atom_id res chain seq x y z
N PHE A 1 -5.26 -2.81 -25.48
CA PHE A 1 -6.02 -4.07 -25.44
C PHE A 1 -7.50 -3.80 -25.74
N LEU A 2 -8.21 -2.94 -24.99
CA LEU A 2 -9.64 -2.68 -25.15
C LEU A 2 -10.01 -2.06 -26.50
N ASP A 3 -9.11 -1.31 -27.13
CA ASP A 3 -9.29 -0.79 -28.49
C ASP A 3 -9.32 -1.90 -29.56
N LEU A 4 -8.64 -3.02 -29.28
CA LEU A 4 -8.60 -4.18 -30.17
C LEU A 4 -9.70 -5.20 -29.86
N PHE A 5 -10.08 -5.29 -28.59
CA PHE A 5 -11.08 -6.24 -28.08
C PHE A 5 -12.10 -5.50 -27.20
N PRO A 6 -13.02 -4.74 -27.83
CA PRO A 6 -14.05 -4.03 -27.07
C PRO A 6 -14.98 -5.06 -26.40
N CYS A 7 -15.33 -4.78 -25.15
CA CYS A 7 -16.23 -5.63 -24.37
C CYS A 7 -17.06 -4.77 -23.40
N ASP A 8 -18.25 -5.25 -23.07
CA ASP A 8 -19.17 -4.56 -22.16
C ASP A 8 -18.88 -4.85 -20.68
N ALA A 9 -18.19 -5.96 -20.41
CA ALA A 9 -17.75 -6.34 -19.07
C ALA A 9 -16.53 -7.27 -19.13
N MET A 10 -15.72 -7.25 -18.08
CA MET A 10 -14.56 -8.15 -17.92
C MET A 10 -14.61 -8.87 -16.59
N PHE A 11 -14.27 -10.15 -16.61
CA PHE A 11 -14.23 -10.99 -15.42
C PHE A 11 -12.87 -11.67 -15.30
N GLY A 12 -12.35 -11.70 -14.09
CA GLY A 12 -11.12 -12.41 -13.72
C GLY A 12 -11.38 -13.36 -12.56
N MET A 13 -10.68 -14.48 -12.52
CA MET A 13 -10.74 -15.42 -11.42
C MET A 13 -9.35 -15.65 -10.85
N HIS A 14 -9.19 -15.37 -9.57
CA HIS A 14 -7.97 -15.60 -8.83
C HIS A 14 -8.13 -16.81 -7.91
N ASN A 15 -7.14 -17.71 -7.91
CA ASN A 15 -7.11 -18.78 -6.92
C ASN A 15 -6.77 -18.23 -5.53
N ALA A 16 -7.39 -18.79 -4.49
CA ALA A 16 -7.19 -18.38 -3.11
C ALA A 16 -6.62 -19.53 -2.27
N PRO A 17 -5.28 -19.64 -2.14
CA PRO A 17 -4.65 -20.68 -1.31
C PRO A 17 -5.18 -20.64 0.14
N GLY A 18 -5.40 -21.83 0.71
CA GLY A 18 -5.94 -21.97 2.06
C GLY A 18 -7.48 -21.84 2.17
N LYS A 19 -8.18 -21.65 1.06
CA LYS A 19 -9.64 -21.71 0.98
C LYS A 19 -10.10 -23.08 0.44
N PRO A 20 -11.32 -23.54 0.78
CA PRO A 20 -11.85 -24.82 0.30
C PRO A 20 -11.95 -24.86 -1.22
N ALA A 21 -11.52 -25.96 -1.84
CA ALA A 21 -11.67 -26.18 -3.26
C ALA A 21 -13.16 -26.28 -3.66
N GLY A 22 -13.51 -25.81 -4.87
CA GLY A 22 -14.90 -25.83 -5.36
C GLY A 22 -15.80 -24.76 -4.75
N LYS A 23 -15.22 -23.78 -4.02
CA LYS A 23 -15.93 -22.62 -3.47
C LYS A 23 -15.46 -21.34 -4.16
N PHE A 24 -16.39 -20.43 -4.36
CA PHE A 24 -16.13 -19.11 -4.94
C PHE A 24 -16.44 -18.01 -3.91
N MET A 25 -15.69 -16.95 -3.97
CA MET A 25 -15.94 -15.74 -3.20
C MET A 25 -16.04 -14.57 -4.18
N ALA A 26 -17.18 -13.88 -4.18
CA ALA A 26 -17.38 -12.63 -4.88
C ALA A 26 -17.66 -11.54 -3.85
N VAL A 27 -16.89 -10.47 -3.87
CA VAL A 27 -17.00 -9.34 -2.94
C VAL A 27 -17.39 -8.11 -3.75
N PRO A 28 -18.62 -7.59 -3.65
CA PRO A 28 -19.00 -6.37 -4.35
C PRO A 28 -18.31 -5.16 -3.75
N GLY A 29 -18.01 -4.18 -4.60
CA GLY A 29 -17.30 -2.97 -4.19
C GLY A 29 -15.78 -3.18 -4.10
N ALA A 30 -15.12 -2.48 -3.19
CA ALA A 30 -13.68 -2.58 -3.00
C ALA A 30 -13.30 -3.95 -2.43
N ALA A 31 -12.83 -4.86 -3.28
CA ALA A 31 -12.52 -6.24 -2.93
C ALA A 31 -11.04 -6.45 -2.56
N MET A 32 -10.11 -5.71 -3.21
CA MET A 32 -8.69 -5.76 -2.90
C MET A 32 -8.11 -4.35 -2.81
N SER A 33 -7.13 -4.15 -1.94
CA SER A 33 -6.56 -2.82 -1.70
C SER A 33 -5.71 -2.32 -2.87
N SER A 34 -5.52 -0.99 -2.93
CA SER A 34 -4.43 -0.41 -3.73
C SER A 34 -3.07 -0.89 -3.24
N SER A 35 -2.07 -0.81 -4.09
CA SER A 35 -0.68 -1.10 -3.72
C SER A 35 0.23 0.01 -4.19
N ASP A 36 0.87 0.68 -3.22
CA ASP A 36 1.88 1.68 -3.50
C ASP A 36 3.18 1.32 -2.79
N SER A 37 4.27 1.87 -3.27
CA SER A 37 5.56 1.82 -2.60
C SER A 37 6.15 3.22 -2.48
N ALA A 38 6.95 3.44 -1.45
CA ALA A 38 7.72 4.66 -1.33
C ALA A 38 9.15 4.35 -0.86
N ILE A 39 10.10 5.15 -1.36
CA ILE A 39 11.47 5.16 -0.88
C ILE A 39 11.71 6.54 -0.26
N VAL A 40 12.05 6.54 1.03
CA VAL A 40 12.45 7.77 1.73
C VAL A 40 13.96 7.75 1.88
N THR A 41 14.64 8.71 1.25
CA THR A 41 16.07 8.91 1.41
C THR A 41 16.30 10.07 2.36
N VAL A 42 16.91 9.79 3.50
CA VAL A 42 17.31 10.77 4.51
C VAL A 42 18.77 11.11 4.30
N SER A 43 19.07 12.38 4.05
CA SER A 43 20.43 12.87 3.82
C SER A 43 20.86 13.73 5.01
N GLY A 44 21.98 13.36 5.60
CA GLY A 44 22.64 14.04 6.71
C GLY A 44 24.04 14.49 6.35
N LYS A 45 24.92 14.41 7.34
CA LYS A 45 26.37 14.64 7.21
C LYS A 45 27.09 13.58 8.03
N GLY A 46 27.79 12.69 7.35
CA GLY A 46 28.57 11.63 7.98
C GLY A 46 29.72 12.14 8.82
N GLY A 47 30.25 11.25 9.63
CA GLY A 47 31.35 11.60 10.51
C GLY A 47 31.85 10.45 11.39
N HIS A 48 32.81 10.74 12.24
CA HIS A 48 33.34 9.79 13.20
C HIS A 48 32.35 9.57 14.35
N GLY A 49 32.01 8.32 14.65
CA GLY A 49 30.99 7.96 15.66
C GLY A 49 31.26 8.49 17.07
N ALA A 50 32.53 8.77 17.42
CA ALA A 50 32.91 9.42 18.68
C ALA A 50 32.81 10.96 18.66
N MET A 51 32.45 11.55 17.51
CA MET A 51 32.31 13.01 17.33
C MET A 51 30.92 13.36 16.74
N PRO A 52 29.81 12.90 17.33
CA PRO A 52 28.48 13.06 16.76
C PRO A 52 28.03 14.53 16.64
N HIS A 53 28.57 15.41 17.47
CA HIS A 53 28.29 16.85 17.46
C HIS A 53 28.81 17.56 16.19
N ALA A 54 29.70 16.95 15.44
CA ALA A 54 30.29 17.48 14.20
C ALA A 54 29.55 16.94 12.93
N SER A 55 28.57 16.09 13.11
CA SER A 55 27.78 15.42 12.05
C SER A 55 26.31 15.75 12.12
N VAL A 56 25.54 15.31 11.12
CA VAL A 56 24.08 15.26 11.10
C VAL A 56 23.70 13.81 10.84
N ASP A 57 23.23 13.12 11.87
CA ASP A 57 23.05 11.67 11.85
C ASP A 57 21.75 11.27 11.15
N PRO A 58 21.80 10.70 9.93
CA PRO A 58 20.62 10.28 9.22
C PRO A 58 19.98 8.99 9.80
N VAL A 59 20.73 8.21 10.60
CA VAL A 59 20.20 6.99 11.23
C VAL A 59 19.21 7.37 12.33
N VAL A 60 19.56 8.36 13.17
CA VAL A 60 18.66 8.88 14.21
C VAL A 60 17.42 9.54 13.59
N ALA A 61 17.62 10.35 12.54
CA ALA A 61 16.50 10.97 11.81
C ALA A 61 15.57 9.93 11.18
N ALA A 62 16.12 8.89 10.53
CA ALA A 62 15.34 7.81 9.94
C ALA A 62 14.55 7.02 10.99
N ALA A 63 15.14 6.70 12.13
CA ALA A 63 14.43 6.04 13.24
C ALA A 63 13.24 6.89 13.74
N SER A 64 13.42 8.20 13.87
CA SER A 64 12.36 9.13 14.24
C SER A 64 11.24 9.16 13.16
N ILE A 65 11.60 9.18 11.88
CA ILE A 65 10.64 9.13 10.77
C ILE A 65 9.80 7.84 10.87
N VAL A 66 10.42 6.68 11.07
CA VAL A 66 9.71 5.39 11.21
C VAL A 66 8.63 5.48 12.29
N MET A 67 8.97 6.02 13.46
CA MET A 67 8.03 6.17 14.57
C MET A 67 6.93 7.18 14.25
N ALA A 68 7.27 8.31 13.65
CA ALA A 68 6.32 9.36 13.29
C ALA A 68 5.32 8.90 12.21
N LEU A 69 5.75 8.11 11.24
CA LEU A 69 4.88 7.55 10.19
C LEU A 69 3.75 6.69 10.75
N GLN A 70 3.94 6.03 11.91
CA GLN A 70 2.88 5.23 12.56
C GLN A 70 1.68 6.10 12.99
N THR A 71 1.88 7.39 13.17
CA THR A 71 0.81 8.32 13.54
C THR A 71 -0.18 8.58 12.39
N ILE A 72 0.20 8.33 11.14
CA ILE A 72 -0.66 8.56 9.98
C ILE A 72 -1.94 7.74 10.13
N VAL A 73 -1.81 6.44 10.26
CA VAL A 73 -2.97 5.54 10.40
C VAL A 73 -3.71 5.81 11.71
N ALA A 74 -2.96 5.99 12.81
CA ALA A 74 -3.56 6.15 14.13
C ALA A 74 -4.26 7.50 14.35
N ARG A 75 -3.97 8.55 13.57
CA ARG A 75 -4.43 9.94 13.84
C ARG A 75 -4.96 10.71 12.63
N ASN A 76 -4.74 10.22 11.40
CA ASN A 76 -5.18 10.92 10.20
C ASN A 76 -6.18 10.12 9.36
N VAL A 77 -6.10 8.78 9.36
CA VAL A 77 -7.08 7.93 8.68
C VAL A 77 -8.37 7.89 9.51
N PRO A 78 -9.55 8.10 8.90
CA PRO A 78 -10.82 7.95 9.60
C PRO A 78 -10.95 6.56 10.23
N PRO A 79 -11.52 6.42 11.44
CA PRO A 79 -11.50 5.14 12.20
C PRO A 79 -12.18 3.96 11.51
N LEU A 80 -13.11 4.21 10.58
CA LEU A 80 -13.84 3.18 9.83
C LEU A 80 -13.19 2.89 8.47
N GLU A 81 -12.10 3.57 8.13
CA GLU A 81 -11.39 3.39 6.88
C GLU A 81 -10.11 2.59 7.09
N VAL A 82 -9.70 1.88 6.04
CA VAL A 82 -8.47 1.09 6.08
C VAL A 82 -7.34 1.85 5.38
N GLY A 83 -6.27 2.08 6.12
CA GLY A 83 -4.99 2.55 5.61
C GLY A 83 -3.86 1.72 6.20
N ILE A 84 -2.85 1.40 5.42
CA ILE A 84 -1.67 0.66 5.86
C ILE A 84 -0.43 1.43 5.40
N VAL A 85 0.47 1.69 6.36
CA VAL A 85 1.80 2.25 6.12
C VAL A 85 2.80 1.37 6.86
N THR A 86 3.60 0.63 6.12
CA THR A 86 4.60 -0.27 6.69
C THR A 86 5.99 0.09 6.17
N VAL A 87 6.92 0.34 7.07
CA VAL A 87 8.34 0.42 6.73
C VAL A 87 8.90 -1.00 6.75
N GLY A 88 9.10 -1.57 5.57
CA GLY A 88 9.54 -2.96 5.39
C GLY A 88 11.06 -3.13 5.45
N ALA A 89 11.84 -2.05 5.20
CA ALA A 89 13.28 -2.10 5.26
C ALA A 89 13.89 -0.75 5.67
N ILE A 90 15.03 -0.81 6.36
CA ILE A 90 15.89 0.32 6.71
C ILE A 90 17.31 -0.06 6.32
N HIS A 91 17.98 0.79 5.55
CA HIS A 91 19.36 0.62 5.15
C HIS A 91 20.18 1.86 5.51
N ALA A 92 21.20 1.71 6.36
CA ALA A 92 22.08 2.82 6.76
C ALA A 92 23.38 2.32 7.35
N GLY A 93 24.51 2.88 6.90
CA GLY A 93 25.83 2.63 7.44
C GLY A 93 26.32 1.18 7.31
N GLU A 94 27.60 0.98 7.56
CA GLU A 94 28.24 -0.34 7.49
C GLU A 94 29.16 -0.62 8.71
N ALA A 95 29.69 0.44 9.32
CA ALA A 95 30.66 0.32 10.42
C ALA A 95 30.13 1.00 11.69
N PRO A 96 30.36 0.40 12.89
CA PRO A 96 29.79 0.91 14.14
C PRO A 96 30.39 2.24 14.61
N ASN A 97 31.52 2.63 14.07
CA ASN A 97 32.25 3.86 14.43
C ASN A 97 32.17 4.95 13.36
N VAL A 98 31.31 4.78 12.34
CA VAL A 98 31.12 5.74 11.24
C VAL A 98 29.67 6.10 11.12
N ILE A 99 29.31 7.38 11.27
CA ILE A 99 28.01 7.91 10.95
C ILE A 99 27.93 8.06 9.43
N PRO A 100 26.93 7.43 8.74
CA PRO A 100 26.81 7.52 7.29
C PRO A 100 26.30 8.90 6.82
N ASP A 101 26.40 9.17 5.52
CA ASP A 101 25.81 10.37 4.91
C ASP A 101 24.30 10.22 4.66
N THR A 102 23.83 8.99 4.48
CA THR A 102 22.43 8.73 4.11
C THR A 102 21.85 7.53 4.85
N ALA A 103 20.52 7.54 4.98
CA ALA A 103 19.71 6.38 5.36
C ALA A 103 18.54 6.25 4.38
N GLU A 104 18.14 5.01 4.06
CA GLU A 104 17.04 4.70 3.17
C GLU A 104 15.95 3.89 3.89
N LEU A 105 14.69 4.29 3.74
CA LEU A 105 13.52 3.56 4.22
C LEU A 105 12.71 3.09 3.01
N ARG A 106 12.30 1.82 3.00
CA ARG A 106 11.40 1.28 1.97
C ARG A 106 10.04 0.95 2.57
N LEU A 107 9.00 1.51 1.96
CA LEU A 107 7.63 1.42 2.47
C LEU A 107 6.73 0.67 1.50
N THR A 108 5.73 -0.04 2.05
CA THR A 108 4.51 -0.42 1.33
C THR A 108 3.31 0.31 1.92
N VAL A 109 2.42 0.78 1.04
CA VAL A 109 1.25 1.58 1.41
C VAL A 109 0.01 0.97 0.76
N ARG A 110 -1.10 0.85 1.53
CA ARG A 110 -2.34 0.24 1.07
C ARG A 110 -3.54 1.07 1.51
N ALA A 111 -4.57 1.11 0.66
CA ALA A 111 -5.84 1.74 0.97
C ALA A 111 -6.96 1.07 0.16
N PHE A 112 -8.21 1.18 0.64
CA PHE A 112 -9.41 0.74 -0.09
C PHE A 112 -10.18 1.91 -0.71
N ARG A 113 -9.79 3.15 -0.40
CA ARG A 113 -10.44 4.35 -0.94
C ARG A 113 -9.41 5.31 -1.52
N PRO A 114 -9.70 5.94 -2.67
CA PRO A 114 -8.81 6.92 -3.28
C PRO A 114 -8.44 8.08 -2.33
N GLU A 115 -9.40 8.58 -1.56
CA GLU A 115 -9.19 9.70 -0.64
C GLU A 115 -8.22 9.35 0.50
N VAL A 116 -8.29 8.09 0.98
CA VAL A 116 -7.32 7.58 1.97
C VAL A 116 -5.95 7.41 1.33
N ARG A 117 -5.87 6.89 0.10
CA ARG A 117 -4.62 6.75 -0.65
C ARG A 117 -3.93 8.10 -0.82
N ASP A 118 -4.67 9.14 -1.22
CA ASP A 118 -4.16 10.51 -1.37
C ASP A 118 -3.68 11.09 -0.03
N LEU A 119 -4.42 10.83 1.04
CA LEU A 119 -4.05 11.23 2.39
C LEU A 119 -2.72 10.57 2.82
N LEU A 120 -2.59 9.26 2.62
CA LEU A 120 -1.38 8.52 3.02
C LEU A 120 -0.14 9.04 2.29
N GLU A 121 -0.20 9.22 0.96
CA GLU A 121 0.90 9.77 0.17
C GLU A 121 1.32 11.15 0.69
N ARG A 122 0.38 12.07 0.80
CA ARG A 122 0.66 13.43 1.29
C ARG A 122 1.31 13.41 2.68
N ARG A 123 0.73 12.65 3.62
CA ARG A 123 1.23 12.61 5.01
C ARG A 123 2.59 11.96 5.13
N ILE A 124 2.90 10.94 4.32
CA ILE A 124 4.23 10.34 4.28
C ILE A 124 5.28 11.38 3.90
N VAL A 125 5.03 12.16 2.84
CA VAL A 125 5.95 13.21 2.39
C VAL A 125 6.14 14.28 3.47
N GLU A 126 5.04 14.82 3.99
CA GLU A 126 5.05 15.89 5.00
C GLU A 126 5.82 15.46 6.27
N ILE A 127 5.50 14.26 6.80
CA ILE A 127 6.14 13.76 8.02
C ILE A 127 7.61 13.46 7.81
N ALA A 128 7.98 12.81 6.70
CA ALA A 128 9.37 12.49 6.42
C ALA A 128 10.23 13.77 6.37
N GLN A 129 9.76 14.79 5.66
CA GLN A 129 10.47 16.06 5.53
C GLN A 129 10.54 16.83 6.86
N ALA A 130 9.44 16.92 7.58
CA ALA A 130 9.39 17.63 8.85
C ALA A 130 10.27 16.95 9.91
N GLN A 131 10.23 15.62 10.01
CA GLN A 131 11.06 14.89 10.98
C GLN A 131 12.54 14.96 10.63
N ALA A 132 12.93 14.85 9.36
CA ALA A 132 14.32 15.04 8.97
C ALA A 132 14.85 16.42 9.38
N ALA A 133 14.05 17.48 9.15
CA ALA A 133 14.42 18.84 9.49
C ALA A 133 14.66 19.06 11.01
N VAL A 134 13.92 18.35 11.89
CA VAL A 134 14.14 18.39 13.35
C VAL A 134 15.58 18.01 13.73
N PHE A 135 16.20 17.11 12.97
CA PHE A 135 17.57 16.65 13.20
C PHE A 135 18.61 17.40 12.35
N GLY A 136 18.20 18.45 11.62
CA GLY A 136 19.07 19.17 10.70
C GLY A 136 19.38 18.40 9.40
N ALA A 137 18.71 17.25 9.17
CA ALA A 137 18.79 16.45 7.96
C ALA A 137 17.74 16.90 6.93
N THR A 138 17.81 16.32 5.72
CA THR A 138 16.77 16.47 4.70
C THR A 138 16.20 15.11 4.32
N ALA A 139 14.96 15.07 3.85
CA ALA A 139 14.37 13.86 3.31
C ALA A 139 13.74 14.11 1.94
N THR A 140 13.98 13.17 1.02
CA THR A 140 13.26 13.08 -0.26
C THR A 140 12.43 11.80 -0.26
N VAL A 141 11.27 11.86 -0.91
CA VAL A 141 10.34 10.73 -1.01
C VAL A 141 10.05 10.47 -2.49
N ASP A 142 10.46 9.30 -2.96
CA ASP A 142 10.02 8.74 -4.23
C ASP A 142 8.79 7.87 -3.96
N TYR A 143 7.60 8.42 -4.22
CA TYR A 143 6.32 7.73 -4.02
C TYR A 143 5.81 7.20 -5.36
N GLN A 144 5.56 5.90 -5.43
CA GLN A 144 5.15 5.21 -6.64
C GLN A 144 3.76 4.59 -6.44
N ARG A 145 2.74 5.19 -7.06
CA ARG A 145 1.43 4.57 -7.18
C ARG A 145 1.51 3.42 -8.17
N ARG A 146 1.14 2.24 -7.71
CA ARG A 146 1.17 1.02 -8.52
C ARG A 146 -0.25 0.58 -8.86
N TYR A 147 -0.78 -0.41 -8.17
CA TYR A 147 -2.11 -0.94 -8.48
C TYR A 147 -3.21 -0.10 -7.83
N PRO A 148 -4.28 0.24 -8.56
CA PRO A 148 -5.46 0.85 -7.97
C PRO A 148 -6.20 -0.14 -7.08
N VAL A 149 -7.27 0.31 -6.43
CA VAL A 149 -8.21 -0.56 -5.71
C VAL A 149 -8.91 -1.45 -6.73
N LEU A 150 -8.94 -2.76 -6.49
CA LEU A 150 -9.81 -3.67 -7.23
C LEU A 150 -11.25 -3.45 -6.77
N TYR A 151 -12.05 -2.86 -7.65
CA TYR A 151 -13.45 -2.57 -7.38
C TYR A 151 -14.35 -3.43 -8.26
N ASN A 152 -15.02 -4.41 -7.65
CA ASN A 152 -15.98 -5.25 -8.34
C ASN A 152 -17.32 -4.52 -8.42
N HIS A 153 -17.83 -4.30 -9.62
CA HIS A 153 -19.10 -3.62 -9.83
C HIS A 153 -20.26 -4.49 -9.35
N PRO A 154 -21.20 -3.95 -8.57
CA PRO A 154 -22.24 -4.76 -7.92
C PRO A 154 -23.10 -5.60 -8.86
N GLU A 155 -23.45 -5.08 -10.03
CA GLU A 155 -24.25 -5.82 -11.02
C GLU A 155 -23.50 -7.01 -11.60
N GLN A 156 -22.22 -6.82 -11.97
CA GLN A 156 -21.36 -7.87 -12.50
C GLN A 156 -21.03 -8.90 -11.43
N THR A 157 -20.84 -8.46 -10.19
CA THR A 157 -20.65 -9.35 -9.03
C THR A 157 -21.89 -10.23 -8.81
N ALA A 158 -23.09 -9.63 -8.87
CA ALA A 158 -24.34 -10.39 -8.75
C ALA A 158 -24.52 -11.43 -9.88
N LEU A 159 -24.13 -11.08 -11.10
CA LEU A 159 -24.11 -12.03 -12.21
C LEU A 159 -23.16 -13.21 -11.94
N CYS A 160 -21.94 -12.95 -11.47
CA CYS A 160 -21.01 -14.01 -11.09
C CYS A 160 -21.59 -14.92 -10.00
N GLU A 161 -22.21 -14.35 -8.97
CA GLU A 161 -22.86 -15.15 -7.92
C GLU A 161 -24.00 -16.01 -8.47
N GLN A 162 -24.81 -15.48 -9.39
CA GLN A 162 -25.90 -16.24 -10.00
C GLN A 162 -25.34 -17.43 -10.79
N VAL A 163 -24.31 -17.22 -11.60
CA VAL A 163 -23.64 -18.30 -12.36
C VAL A 163 -23.09 -19.38 -11.42
N VAL A 164 -22.48 -18.98 -10.30
CA VAL A 164 -21.97 -19.96 -9.32
C VAL A 164 -23.13 -20.76 -8.70
N ARG A 165 -24.25 -20.12 -8.34
CA ARG A 165 -25.42 -20.81 -7.80
C ARG A 165 -26.05 -21.76 -8.80
N ASP A 166 -26.17 -21.35 -10.07
CA ASP A 166 -26.72 -22.20 -11.13
C ASP A 166 -25.85 -23.43 -11.39
N TRP A 167 -24.54 -23.28 -11.21
CA TRP A 167 -23.59 -24.34 -11.50
C TRP A 167 -23.33 -25.29 -10.34
N LEU A 168 -23.19 -24.73 -9.12
CA LEU A 168 -22.71 -25.43 -7.94
C LEU A 168 -23.71 -25.42 -6.76
N GLY A 169 -24.87 -24.76 -6.94
CA GLY A 169 -25.81 -24.53 -5.87
C GLY A 169 -25.33 -23.45 -4.90
N ASP A 170 -26.15 -23.15 -3.88
CA ASP A 170 -25.85 -22.14 -2.87
C ASP A 170 -24.54 -22.44 -2.10
N ASP A 171 -24.24 -23.72 -1.92
CA ASP A 171 -23.01 -24.17 -1.30
C ASP A 171 -21.74 -23.80 -2.10
N GLY A 172 -21.86 -23.48 -3.39
CA GLY A 172 -20.75 -23.02 -4.24
C GLY A 172 -20.18 -21.67 -3.79
N LEU A 173 -20.95 -20.84 -3.11
CA LEU A 173 -20.50 -19.55 -2.61
C LEU A 173 -19.99 -19.66 -1.17
N MET A 174 -18.90 -18.95 -0.90
CA MET A 174 -18.40 -18.80 0.47
C MET A 174 -19.32 -17.85 1.24
N PRO A 175 -19.68 -18.19 2.51
CA PRO A 175 -20.49 -17.32 3.35
C PRO A 175 -19.75 -16.05 3.76
N GLU A 176 -18.44 -16.13 3.94
CA GLU A 176 -17.60 -15.00 4.33
C GLU A 176 -17.13 -14.24 3.09
N ARG A 177 -17.44 -12.94 3.06
CA ARG A 177 -17.15 -12.05 1.93
C ARG A 177 -16.46 -10.79 2.43
N ALA A 178 -15.23 -10.93 2.93
CA ALA A 178 -14.45 -9.81 3.40
C ALA A 178 -13.43 -9.38 2.32
N PRO A 179 -13.22 -8.07 2.11
CA PRO A 179 -12.11 -7.57 1.32
C PRO A 179 -10.76 -8.05 1.85
N VAL A 180 -9.78 -8.17 0.97
CA VAL A 180 -8.41 -8.57 1.36
C VAL A 180 -7.42 -7.46 1.07
N THR A 181 -6.38 -7.35 1.88
CA THR A 181 -5.34 -6.31 1.73
C THR A 181 -4.29 -6.62 0.66
N GLY A 182 -4.45 -7.72 -0.07
CA GLY A 182 -3.73 -7.97 -1.31
C GLY A 182 -4.10 -6.94 -2.39
N SER A 183 -3.35 -6.92 -3.47
CA SER A 183 -3.61 -6.08 -4.64
C SER A 183 -3.57 -6.93 -5.90
N GLU A 184 -4.25 -6.49 -6.95
CA GLU A 184 -4.41 -7.23 -8.20
C GLU A 184 -4.31 -6.25 -9.39
N ASP A 185 -3.55 -6.61 -10.42
CA ASP A 185 -3.38 -5.75 -11.60
C ASP A 185 -4.61 -5.72 -12.50
N PHE A 186 -5.50 -6.71 -12.38
CA PHE A 186 -6.80 -6.70 -13.03
C PHE A 186 -7.63 -5.45 -12.70
N ALA A 187 -7.33 -4.78 -11.59
CA ALA A 187 -7.93 -3.50 -11.20
C ALA A 187 -7.84 -2.42 -12.29
N PHE A 188 -6.77 -2.42 -13.10
CA PHE A 188 -6.63 -1.46 -14.21
C PHE A 188 -7.67 -1.66 -15.32
N PHE A 189 -8.11 -2.90 -15.54
CA PHE A 189 -9.20 -3.17 -16.49
C PHE A 189 -10.53 -2.66 -15.94
N LEU A 190 -10.77 -2.87 -14.64
CA LEU A 190 -12.01 -2.46 -13.99
C LEU A 190 -12.19 -0.94 -13.86
N GLU A 191 -11.10 -0.17 -13.99
CA GLU A 191 -11.18 1.30 -14.14
C GLU A 191 -11.72 1.73 -15.52
N LYS A 192 -11.79 0.83 -16.48
CA LYS A 192 -12.18 1.12 -17.88
C LYS A 192 -13.46 0.42 -18.30
N VAL A 193 -13.69 -0.78 -17.78
CA VAL A 193 -14.81 -1.63 -18.13
C VAL A 193 -15.36 -2.26 -16.85
N PRO A 194 -16.68 -2.30 -16.63
CA PRO A 194 -17.23 -2.95 -15.45
C PRO A 194 -16.92 -4.46 -15.38
N GLY A 195 -16.80 -4.98 -14.18
CA GLY A 195 -16.54 -6.40 -13.93
C GLY A 195 -16.65 -6.78 -12.45
#